data_263f2be4ff1a024073bca5be8a1760cc
#
_entry.id   263f2be4ff1a024073bca5be8a1760cc
#
_cell.length_a   1.000
_cell.length_b   1.000
_cell.length_c   1.000
_cell.angle_alpha   90.00
_cell.angle_beta   90.00
_cell.angle_gamma   90.00
#
_symmetry.space_group_name_H-M   'P 1'
#
loop_
_entity.id
_entity.type
_entity.pdbx_description
1 polymer ?
#
loop_
_entity_poly.entity_id
_entity_poly.type
_entity_poly.pdbx_seq_one_letter_code
_entity_poly.pdbx_strand_id
1 'polypeptide(L)'
;MSESRLRTLRDHIRWAVSRFHAENLFFGHGHDNAWDEARALVLGAVHLPWDTADRYLDCALEDDERYELGVLLHKRIQERVPTAYLLGEAWFCGLPFVVDERVLVPRSPIGELIDARFEPWLPATPARILDLCTGSGCIGIACAYAFPEAEVALGDLSYEALEVAWQNIERHGLEDRVYTVQGDGFAGLPGQRFDLIVSNPPYVDAEDFADMPAEYQHEPALGLACGDDGLDLVRRMLAEAADHLTEQGILIVEVGNSQVHVEALYPEVDFTWLDFERGGHGVFLLAAAQCREHQALFRSRLLP
;
A
#
# COMPACT_ATOMS: atom_id res chain seq x y z
N MET A 1 17.73 -21.90 -33.15
CA MET A 1 17.61 -21.31 -31.80
C MET A 1 18.26 -22.28 -30.83
N SER A 2 19.24 -21.84 -30.03
CA SER A 2 19.88 -22.73 -29.04
C SER A 2 18.83 -23.06 -27.98
N GLU A 3 18.58 -24.38 -27.76
CA GLU A 3 17.75 -24.81 -26.65
C GLU A 3 18.27 -24.17 -25.36
N SER A 4 17.37 -23.53 -24.57
CA SER A 4 17.72 -22.98 -23.26
C SER A 4 18.30 -24.08 -22.39
N ARG A 5 19.46 -23.83 -21.77
CA ARG A 5 20.07 -24.76 -20.82
C ARG A 5 19.45 -24.70 -19.43
N LEU A 6 18.56 -23.73 -19.21
CA LEU A 6 17.82 -23.58 -17.95
C LEU A 6 16.73 -24.65 -17.92
N ARG A 7 16.70 -25.46 -16.86
CA ARG A 7 15.75 -26.57 -16.70
C ARG A 7 14.96 -26.53 -15.45
N THR A 8 15.60 -26.16 -14.33
CA THR A 8 14.99 -26.20 -13.00
C THR A 8 14.49 -24.83 -12.58
N LEU A 9 13.59 -24.78 -11.60
CA LEU A 9 13.16 -23.53 -10.95
C LEU A 9 14.40 -22.74 -10.46
N ARG A 10 15.36 -23.41 -9.83
CA ARG A 10 16.61 -22.80 -9.35
C ARG A 10 17.43 -22.17 -10.47
N ASP A 11 17.51 -22.82 -11.64
CA ASP A 11 18.21 -22.25 -12.80
C ASP A 11 17.57 -20.92 -13.22
N HIS A 12 16.23 -20.87 -13.29
CA HIS A 12 15.47 -19.70 -13.70
C HIS A 12 15.56 -18.58 -12.67
N ILE A 13 15.44 -18.88 -11.35
CA ILE A 13 15.64 -17.90 -10.28
C ILE A 13 17.04 -17.26 -10.39
N ARG A 14 18.11 -18.07 -10.40
CA ARG A 14 19.48 -17.57 -10.54
C ARG A 14 19.66 -16.73 -11.81
N TRP A 15 19.08 -17.16 -12.92
CA TRP A 15 19.19 -16.44 -14.19
C TRP A 15 18.43 -15.10 -14.11
N ALA A 16 17.21 -15.09 -13.57
CA ALA A 16 16.41 -13.89 -13.38
C ALA A 16 17.15 -12.85 -12.53
N VAL A 17 17.72 -13.27 -11.37
CA VAL A 17 18.55 -12.40 -10.52
C VAL A 17 19.67 -11.74 -11.30
N SER A 18 20.41 -12.55 -12.11
CA SER A 18 21.51 -12.02 -12.94
C SER A 18 21.03 -10.99 -13.96
N ARG A 19 19.85 -11.21 -14.55
CA ARG A 19 19.25 -10.26 -15.51
C ARG A 19 18.75 -9.00 -14.82
N PHE A 20 18.09 -9.13 -13.68
CA PHE A 20 17.59 -8.00 -12.90
C PHE A 20 18.72 -7.02 -12.54
N HIS A 21 19.86 -7.55 -12.07
CA HIS A 21 21.03 -6.72 -11.81
C HIS A 21 21.65 -6.11 -13.07
N ALA A 22 21.77 -6.91 -14.18
CA ALA A 22 22.37 -6.44 -15.42
C ALA A 22 21.58 -5.30 -16.07
N GLU A 23 20.27 -5.29 -15.89
CA GLU A 23 19.35 -4.28 -16.43
C GLU A 23 19.02 -3.18 -15.41
N ASN A 24 19.65 -3.19 -14.21
CA ASN A 24 19.45 -2.22 -13.12
C ASN A 24 17.96 -2.05 -12.79
N LEU A 25 17.24 -3.17 -12.55
CA LEU A 25 15.85 -3.10 -12.12
C LEU A 25 15.76 -2.46 -10.73
N PHE A 26 14.71 -1.69 -10.53
CA PHE A 26 14.36 -1.16 -9.22
C PHE A 26 13.49 -2.17 -8.45
N PHE A 27 13.76 -2.31 -7.14
CA PHE A 27 13.01 -3.15 -6.21
C PHE A 27 12.34 -2.24 -5.17
N GLY A 28 11.07 -2.40 -4.91
CA GLY A 28 10.30 -1.53 -4.01
C GLY A 28 8.79 -1.80 -4.12
N HIS A 29 8.40 -2.79 -4.94
CA HIS A 29 7.01 -3.19 -5.16
C HIS A 29 6.73 -4.53 -4.47
N GLY A 30 6.95 -4.58 -3.15
CA GLY A 30 6.73 -5.77 -2.31
C GLY A 30 7.96 -6.64 -2.06
N HIS A 31 9.08 -6.37 -2.73
CA HIS A 31 10.37 -7.05 -2.51
C HIS A 31 11.50 -6.01 -2.51
N ASP A 32 12.50 -6.22 -1.64
CA ASP A 32 13.62 -5.27 -1.46
C ASP A 32 14.87 -5.68 -2.24
N ASN A 33 14.85 -6.86 -2.87
CA ASN A 33 16.02 -7.42 -3.54
C ASN A 33 15.67 -8.36 -4.68
N ALA A 34 16.65 -8.56 -5.58
CA ALA A 34 16.50 -9.38 -6.78
C ALA A 34 16.21 -10.85 -6.50
N TRP A 35 16.70 -11.43 -5.38
CA TRP A 35 16.53 -12.84 -5.08
C TRP A 35 15.10 -13.18 -4.70
N ASP A 36 14.52 -12.39 -3.79
CA ASP A 36 13.16 -12.60 -3.33
C ASP A 36 12.16 -12.32 -4.45
N GLU A 37 12.39 -11.26 -5.24
CA GLU A 37 11.52 -10.95 -6.37
C GLU A 37 11.61 -12.02 -7.48
N ALA A 38 12.82 -12.48 -7.83
CA ALA A 38 12.99 -13.55 -8.82
C ALA A 38 12.36 -14.87 -8.34
N ARG A 39 12.48 -15.19 -7.05
CA ARG A 39 11.83 -16.35 -6.45
C ARG A 39 10.32 -16.25 -6.54
N ALA A 40 9.75 -15.12 -6.15
CA ALA A 40 8.32 -14.87 -6.21
C ALA A 40 7.80 -15.00 -7.65
N LEU A 41 8.45 -14.35 -8.61
CA LEU A 41 8.06 -14.39 -10.02
C LEU A 41 8.12 -15.81 -10.59
N VAL A 42 9.22 -16.54 -10.34
CA VAL A 42 9.40 -17.90 -10.88
C VAL A 42 8.42 -18.89 -10.27
N LEU A 43 8.21 -18.85 -8.94
CA LEU A 43 7.26 -19.73 -8.27
C LEU A 43 5.81 -19.38 -8.64
N GLY A 44 5.47 -18.08 -8.67
CA GLY A 44 4.14 -17.63 -9.05
C GLY A 44 3.76 -17.97 -10.48
N ALA A 45 4.73 -17.90 -11.42
CA ALA A 45 4.53 -18.27 -12.83
C ALA A 45 4.10 -19.74 -13.03
N VAL A 46 4.48 -20.62 -12.11
CA VAL A 46 4.13 -22.05 -12.12
C VAL A 46 3.11 -22.40 -11.01
N HIS A 47 2.42 -21.41 -10.47
CA HIS A 47 1.38 -21.55 -9.45
C HIS A 47 1.83 -22.25 -8.16
N LEU A 48 3.10 -22.13 -7.80
CA LEU A 48 3.64 -22.65 -6.55
C LEU A 48 3.64 -21.57 -5.45
N PRO A 49 3.35 -21.96 -4.20
CA PRO A 49 3.43 -21.04 -3.06
C PRO A 49 4.83 -20.42 -2.90
N TRP A 50 4.89 -19.17 -2.46
CA TRP A 50 6.15 -18.44 -2.24
C TRP A 50 7.07 -19.14 -1.22
N ASP A 51 6.50 -19.87 -0.26
CA ASP A 51 7.20 -20.63 0.79
C ASP A 51 7.57 -22.05 0.36
N THR A 52 7.46 -22.37 -0.95
CA THR A 52 7.86 -23.66 -1.50
C THR A 52 9.27 -24.03 -1.04
N ALA A 53 9.40 -25.21 -0.42
CA ALA A 53 10.66 -25.64 0.18
C ALA A 53 11.76 -25.82 -0.86
N ASP A 54 12.99 -25.42 -0.52
CA ASP A 54 14.15 -25.38 -1.42
C ASP A 54 14.47 -26.69 -2.14
N ARG A 55 14.12 -27.86 -1.52
CA ARG A 55 14.29 -29.18 -2.15
C ARG A 55 13.49 -29.35 -3.44
N TYR A 56 12.42 -28.57 -3.65
CA TYR A 56 11.60 -28.62 -4.86
C TYR A 56 12.11 -27.69 -5.96
N LEU A 57 13.04 -26.78 -5.66
CA LEU A 57 13.60 -25.87 -6.65
C LEU A 57 14.45 -26.59 -7.72
N ASP A 58 14.85 -27.84 -7.47
CA ASP A 58 15.60 -28.67 -8.43
C ASP A 58 14.68 -29.43 -9.40
N CYS A 59 13.36 -29.29 -9.29
CA CYS A 59 12.41 -29.82 -10.26
C CYS A 59 12.51 -29.05 -11.59
N ALA A 60 12.40 -29.80 -12.68
CA ALA A 60 12.40 -29.22 -14.03
C ALA A 60 11.03 -28.62 -14.34
N LEU A 61 11.02 -27.59 -15.16
CA LEU A 61 9.81 -27.01 -15.73
C LEU A 61 9.45 -27.73 -17.03
N GLU A 62 8.16 -27.86 -17.28
CA GLU A 62 7.62 -28.30 -18.57
C GLU A 62 7.73 -27.17 -19.62
N ASP A 63 7.52 -27.49 -20.88
CA ASP A 63 7.74 -26.54 -22.00
C ASP A 63 6.79 -25.35 -21.95
N ASP A 64 5.54 -25.57 -21.56
CA ASP A 64 4.50 -24.52 -21.39
C ASP A 64 4.82 -23.61 -20.19
N GLU A 65 5.22 -24.16 -19.05
CA GLU A 65 5.68 -23.40 -17.88
C GLU A 65 6.87 -22.51 -18.21
N ARG A 66 7.87 -23.04 -18.97
CA ARG A 66 9.02 -22.27 -19.43
C ARG A 66 8.63 -21.14 -20.37
N TYR A 67 7.65 -21.36 -21.23
CA TYR A 67 7.16 -20.33 -22.14
C TYR A 67 6.46 -19.20 -21.37
N GLU A 68 5.53 -19.53 -20.48
CA GLU A 68 4.80 -18.56 -19.65
C GLU A 68 5.76 -17.75 -18.77
N LEU A 69 6.66 -18.43 -18.05
CA LEU A 69 7.70 -17.77 -17.28
C LEU A 69 8.56 -16.83 -18.13
N GLY A 70 8.92 -17.26 -19.35
CA GLY A 70 9.66 -16.43 -20.29
C GLY A 70 8.96 -15.14 -20.67
N VAL A 71 7.64 -15.18 -20.82
CA VAL A 71 6.80 -14.00 -21.10
C VAL A 71 6.80 -13.06 -19.90
N LEU A 72 6.59 -13.59 -18.68
CA LEU A 72 6.57 -12.78 -17.46
C LEU A 72 7.94 -12.13 -17.19
N LEU A 73 9.02 -12.89 -17.34
CA LEU A 73 10.39 -12.37 -17.21
C LEU A 73 10.70 -11.28 -18.25
N HIS A 74 10.21 -11.43 -19.48
CA HIS A 74 10.35 -10.39 -20.50
C HIS A 74 9.65 -9.10 -20.07
N LYS A 75 8.39 -9.18 -19.65
CA LYS A 75 7.62 -8.02 -19.19
C LYS A 75 8.30 -7.34 -17.98
N ARG A 76 8.76 -8.12 -17.00
CA ARG A 76 9.46 -7.56 -15.85
C ARG A 76 10.77 -6.86 -16.24
N ILE A 77 11.56 -7.47 -17.10
CA ILE A 77 12.92 -6.98 -17.43
C ILE A 77 12.86 -5.84 -18.45
N GLN A 78 12.08 -5.99 -19.52
CA GLN A 78 12.09 -5.05 -20.64
C GLN A 78 11.02 -3.97 -20.51
N GLU A 79 9.85 -4.33 -20.02
CA GLU A 79 8.72 -3.42 -19.87
C GLU A 79 8.64 -2.82 -18.46
N ARG A 80 9.44 -3.30 -17.52
CA ARG A 80 9.51 -2.83 -16.12
C ARG A 80 8.23 -3.04 -15.32
N VAL A 81 7.34 -3.93 -15.76
CA VAL A 81 6.09 -4.21 -15.04
C VAL A 81 6.39 -4.81 -13.67
N PRO A 82 5.84 -4.29 -12.57
CA PRO A 82 5.99 -4.85 -11.23
C PRO A 82 5.58 -6.32 -11.15
N THR A 83 6.34 -7.14 -10.42
CA THR A 83 6.06 -8.58 -10.27
C THR A 83 4.67 -8.83 -9.68
N ALA A 84 4.20 -7.99 -8.75
CA ALA A 84 2.88 -8.09 -8.18
C ALA A 84 1.76 -8.01 -9.25
N TYR A 85 1.89 -7.10 -10.23
CA TYR A 85 0.91 -7.00 -11.33
C TYR A 85 1.01 -8.16 -12.31
N LEU A 86 2.23 -8.68 -12.56
CA LEU A 86 2.41 -9.85 -13.41
C LEU A 86 1.76 -11.11 -12.83
N LEU A 87 1.74 -11.23 -11.50
CA LEU A 87 1.14 -12.35 -10.79
C LEU A 87 -0.32 -12.09 -10.38
N GLY A 88 -0.78 -10.83 -10.45
CA GLY A 88 -2.10 -10.42 -9.97
C GLY A 88 -2.25 -10.52 -8.44
N GLU A 89 -1.13 -10.58 -7.70
CA GLU A 89 -1.15 -10.78 -6.25
C GLU A 89 0.01 -10.03 -5.57
N ALA A 90 -0.30 -9.43 -4.41
CA ALA A 90 0.68 -8.87 -3.49
C ALA A 90 0.39 -9.32 -2.05
N TRP A 91 1.36 -9.18 -1.16
CA TRP A 91 1.23 -9.56 0.25
C TRP A 91 1.39 -8.34 1.16
N PHE A 92 0.50 -8.24 2.16
CA PHE A 92 0.56 -7.20 3.18
C PHE A 92 0.10 -7.77 4.54
N CYS A 93 0.85 -7.53 5.62
CA CYS A 93 0.58 -8.09 6.95
C CYS A 93 0.32 -9.61 6.95
N GLY A 94 1.03 -10.36 6.10
CA GLY A 94 0.87 -11.81 5.96
C GLY A 94 -0.41 -12.26 5.23
N LEU A 95 -1.15 -11.33 4.62
CA LEU A 95 -2.39 -11.58 3.89
C LEU A 95 -2.18 -11.38 2.38
N PRO A 96 -2.77 -12.22 1.50
CA PRO A 96 -2.68 -12.08 0.05
C PRO A 96 -3.77 -11.16 -0.50
N PHE A 97 -3.42 -10.22 -1.38
CA PHE A 97 -4.34 -9.28 -2.01
C PHE A 97 -4.29 -9.37 -3.53
N VAL A 98 -5.43 -9.33 -4.17
CA VAL A 98 -5.56 -9.07 -5.61
C VAL A 98 -5.07 -7.66 -5.89
N VAL A 99 -4.20 -7.51 -6.88
CA VAL A 99 -3.69 -6.21 -7.34
C VAL A 99 -3.51 -6.20 -8.85
N ASP A 100 -3.74 -5.06 -9.45
CA ASP A 100 -3.42 -4.75 -10.85
C ASP A 100 -3.13 -3.24 -10.98
N GLU A 101 -2.97 -2.73 -12.20
CA GLU A 101 -2.62 -1.34 -12.50
C GLU A 101 -3.62 -0.28 -12.01
N ARG A 102 -4.77 -0.69 -11.47
CA ARG A 102 -5.79 0.22 -10.89
C ARG A 102 -5.45 0.67 -9.47
N VAL A 103 -4.53 -0.03 -8.78
CA VAL A 103 -4.19 0.21 -7.38
C VAL A 103 -2.68 0.17 -7.17
N LEU A 104 -2.18 0.89 -6.15
CA LEU A 104 -0.80 0.76 -5.70
C LEU A 104 -0.51 -0.66 -5.22
N VAL A 105 0.70 -1.15 -5.49
CA VAL A 105 1.18 -2.39 -4.86
C VAL A 105 1.28 -2.17 -3.35
N PRO A 106 0.61 -3.00 -2.52
CA PRO A 106 0.62 -2.87 -1.07
C PRO A 106 2.03 -2.77 -0.49
N ARG A 107 2.30 -1.62 0.12
CA ARG A 107 3.54 -1.31 0.85
C ARG A 107 3.24 -0.13 1.78
N SER A 108 3.38 -0.31 3.07
CA SER A 108 3.19 0.77 4.04
C SER A 108 3.79 0.35 5.38
N PRO A 109 4.54 1.23 6.06
CA PRO A 109 5.00 0.98 7.42
C PRO A 109 3.83 0.90 8.43
N ILE A 110 2.63 1.39 8.09
CA ILE A 110 1.42 1.24 8.92
C ILE A 110 1.16 -0.25 9.26
N GLY A 111 1.64 -1.19 8.44
CA GLY A 111 1.58 -2.62 8.73
C GLY A 111 2.18 -3.00 10.10
N GLU A 112 3.26 -2.34 10.56
CA GLU A 112 3.82 -2.59 11.91
C GLU A 112 2.88 -2.11 13.01
N LEU A 113 2.15 -1.02 12.79
CA LEU A 113 1.15 -0.53 13.75
C LEU A 113 -0.04 -1.48 13.84
N ILE A 114 -0.46 -2.06 12.70
CA ILE A 114 -1.53 -3.06 12.66
C ILE A 114 -1.12 -4.32 13.43
N ASP A 115 0.09 -4.83 13.19
CA ASP A 115 0.66 -5.98 13.92
C ASP A 115 0.71 -5.72 15.43
N ALA A 116 1.04 -4.50 15.85
CA ALA A 116 1.03 -4.03 17.24
C ALA A 116 -0.37 -3.60 17.74
N ARG A 117 -1.44 -3.77 16.92
CA ARG A 117 -2.82 -3.33 17.24
C ARG A 117 -2.89 -1.84 17.65
N PHE A 118 -2.02 -1.03 17.08
CA PHE A 118 -1.86 0.41 17.36
C PHE A 118 -1.55 0.75 18.82
N GLU A 119 -1.03 -0.19 19.60
CA GLU A 119 -0.55 0.08 20.94
C GLU A 119 0.73 0.94 20.92
N PRO A 120 0.89 1.89 21.84
CA PRO A 120 0.00 2.24 22.97
C PRO A 120 -1.00 3.36 22.61
N TRP A 121 -1.22 3.67 21.35
CA TRP A 121 -1.90 4.87 20.87
C TRP A 121 -3.43 4.79 20.94
N LEU A 122 -4.02 3.61 20.68
CA LEU A 122 -5.47 3.42 20.83
C LEU A 122 -5.84 3.23 22.30
N PRO A 123 -6.70 4.08 22.88
CA PRO A 123 -7.09 3.98 24.28
C PRO A 123 -8.06 2.82 24.55
N ALA A 124 -8.74 2.33 23.52
CA ALA A 124 -9.69 1.21 23.56
C ALA A 124 -9.73 0.50 22.22
N THR A 125 -10.27 -0.72 22.20
CA THR A 125 -10.53 -1.45 20.95
C THR A 125 -11.48 -0.66 20.07
N PRO A 126 -11.10 -0.33 18.81
CA PRO A 126 -11.95 0.45 17.92
C PRO A 126 -13.17 -0.36 17.50
N ALA A 127 -14.34 0.27 17.50
CA ALA A 127 -15.57 -0.28 16.95
C ALA A 127 -15.74 0.09 15.47
N ARG A 128 -15.22 1.24 15.06
CA ARG A 128 -15.32 1.75 13.70
C ARG A 128 -13.99 2.26 13.20
N ILE A 129 -13.56 1.75 12.05
CA ILE A 129 -12.29 2.08 11.40
C ILE A 129 -12.57 2.64 10.01
N LEU A 130 -11.82 3.66 9.61
CA LEU A 130 -11.78 4.17 8.24
C LEU A 130 -10.37 4.00 7.69
N ASP A 131 -10.26 3.35 6.54
CA ASP A 131 -9.08 3.37 5.67
C ASP A 131 -9.37 4.32 4.51
N LEU A 132 -8.75 5.48 4.50
CA LEU A 132 -8.98 6.53 3.51
C LEU A 132 -7.85 6.51 2.47
N CYS A 133 -8.19 6.60 1.19
CA CYS A 133 -7.31 6.31 0.05
C CYS A 133 -6.88 4.83 0.05
N THR A 134 -7.89 3.98 0.17
CA THR A 134 -7.70 2.56 0.48
C THR A 134 -7.02 1.75 -0.62
N GLY A 135 -7.07 2.20 -1.88
CA GLY A 135 -6.52 1.47 -3.02
C GLY A 135 -7.06 0.04 -3.09
N SER A 136 -6.19 -0.96 -2.92
CA SER A 136 -6.56 -2.38 -2.90
C SER A 136 -7.35 -2.82 -1.65
N GLY A 137 -7.51 -1.94 -0.65
CA GLY A 137 -8.13 -2.27 0.64
C GLY A 137 -7.17 -2.91 1.64
N CYS A 138 -5.89 -3.00 1.35
CA CYS A 138 -4.95 -3.82 2.13
C CYS A 138 -4.81 -3.36 3.58
N ILE A 139 -4.74 -2.05 3.85
CA ILE A 139 -4.62 -1.50 5.22
C ILE A 139 -5.91 -1.77 6.00
N GLY A 140 -7.07 -1.40 5.44
CA GLY A 140 -8.36 -1.57 6.11
C GLY A 140 -8.72 -3.04 6.35
N ILE A 141 -8.45 -3.93 5.38
CA ILE A 141 -8.67 -5.37 5.53
C ILE A 141 -7.72 -5.95 6.61
N ALA A 142 -6.44 -5.55 6.63
CA ALA A 142 -5.53 -5.96 7.69
C ALA A 142 -5.99 -5.45 9.07
N CYS A 143 -6.51 -4.21 9.16
CA CYS A 143 -7.16 -3.69 10.37
C CYS A 143 -8.37 -4.55 10.77
N ALA A 144 -9.17 -5.00 9.81
CA ALA A 144 -10.30 -5.88 10.10
C ALA A 144 -9.87 -7.22 10.71
N TYR A 145 -8.73 -7.78 10.29
CA TYR A 145 -8.15 -8.97 10.94
C TYR A 145 -7.63 -8.68 12.34
N ALA A 146 -6.97 -7.54 12.55
CA ALA A 146 -6.48 -7.13 13.87
C ALA A 146 -7.63 -6.87 14.86
N PHE A 147 -8.79 -6.39 14.37
CA PHE A 147 -9.97 -6.03 15.16
C PHE A 147 -11.23 -6.74 14.63
N PRO A 148 -11.44 -8.01 14.98
CA PRO A 148 -12.51 -8.84 14.40
C PRO A 148 -13.93 -8.32 14.60
N GLU A 149 -14.17 -7.51 15.63
CA GLU A 149 -15.49 -6.94 15.94
C GLU A 149 -15.72 -5.54 15.33
N ALA A 150 -14.69 -4.95 14.69
CA ALA A 150 -14.79 -3.62 14.12
C ALA A 150 -15.52 -3.63 12.77
N GLU A 151 -16.32 -2.59 12.54
CA GLU A 151 -16.83 -2.20 11.23
C GLU A 151 -15.77 -1.37 10.51
N VAL A 152 -15.42 -1.71 9.27
CA VAL A 152 -14.35 -1.04 8.52
C VAL A 152 -14.91 -0.46 7.22
N ALA A 153 -14.74 0.85 7.05
CA ALA A 153 -15.02 1.55 5.79
C ALA A 153 -13.74 1.72 4.99
N LEU A 154 -13.78 1.35 3.71
CA LEU A 154 -12.71 1.53 2.73
C LEU A 154 -13.08 2.67 1.80
N GLY A 155 -12.49 3.84 2.00
CA GLY A 155 -12.79 5.07 1.25
C GLY A 155 -11.78 5.32 0.14
N ASP A 156 -12.25 5.55 -1.10
CA ASP A 156 -11.40 5.98 -2.20
C ASP A 156 -12.16 6.87 -3.18
N LEU A 157 -11.42 7.71 -3.90
CA LEU A 157 -11.97 8.52 -5.00
C LEU A 157 -12.21 7.67 -6.25
N SER A 158 -11.27 6.73 -6.54
CA SER A 158 -11.31 5.86 -7.71
C SER A 158 -12.33 4.73 -7.54
N TYR A 159 -13.31 4.69 -8.43
CA TYR A 159 -14.24 3.58 -8.50
C TYR A 159 -13.53 2.27 -8.87
N GLU A 160 -12.55 2.33 -9.77
CA GLU A 160 -11.77 1.20 -10.22
C GLU A 160 -10.92 0.60 -9.07
N ALA A 161 -10.37 1.45 -8.20
CA ALA A 161 -9.67 0.98 -6.99
C ALA A 161 -10.64 0.28 -6.03
N LEU A 162 -11.84 0.84 -5.84
CA LEU A 162 -12.87 0.23 -5.00
C LEU A 162 -13.38 -1.12 -5.54
N GLU A 163 -13.36 -1.34 -6.87
CA GLU A 163 -13.64 -2.66 -7.44
C GLU A 163 -12.58 -3.70 -7.05
N VAL A 164 -11.29 -3.30 -7.01
CA VAL A 164 -10.21 -4.18 -6.52
C VAL A 164 -10.35 -4.41 -5.01
N ALA A 165 -10.62 -3.36 -4.24
CA ALA A 165 -10.87 -3.47 -2.79
C ALA A 165 -12.04 -4.42 -2.49
N TRP A 166 -13.13 -4.34 -3.28
CA TRP A 166 -14.26 -5.25 -3.13
C TRP A 166 -13.89 -6.72 -3.41
N GLN A 167 -13.12 -6.99 -4.48
CA GLN A 167 -12.61 -8.34 -4.75
C GLN A 167 -11.78 -8.87 -3.57
N ASN A 168 -11.02 -8.00 -2.91
CA ASN A 168 -10.26 -8.37 -1.72
C ASN A 168 -11.17 -8.59 -0.51
N ILE A 169 -12.23 -7.81 -0.31
CA ILE A 169 -13.24 -8.08 0.74
C ILE A 169 -13.84 -9.47 0.54
N GLU A 170 -14.29 -9.81 -0.69
CA GLU A 170 -14.85 -11.12 -1.02
C GLU A 170 -13.82 -12.24 -0.83
N ARG A 171 -12.59 -12.05 -1.29
CA ARG A 171 -11.50 -13.02 -1.12
C ARG A 171 -11.25 -13.37 0.35
N HIS A 172 -11.40 -12.40 1.24
CA HIS A 172 -11.19 -12.56 2.68
C HIS A 172 -12.46 -12.92 3.48
N GLY A 173 -13.65 -12.96 2.82
CA GLY A 173 -14.92 -13.30 3.45
C GLY A 173 -15.35 -12.29 4.51
N LEU A 174 -15.19 -10.99 4.24
CA LEU A 174 -15.39 -9.89 5.20
C LEU A 174 -16.59 -9.01 4.87
N GLU A 175 -17.48 -9.42 3.94
CA GLU A 175 -18.59 -8.63 3.38
C GLU A 175 -19.62 -8.21 4.43
N ASP A 176 -19.65 -8.88 5.57
CA ASP A 176 -20.57 -8.60 6.67
C ASP A 176 -20.19 -7.37 7.51
N ARG A 177 -18.92 -6.91 7.44
CA ARG A 177 -18.40 -5.81 8.28
C ARG A 177 -17.37 -4.89 7.60
N VAL A 178 -16.92 -5.20 6.40
CA VAL A 178 -16.04 -4.34 5.59
C VAL A 178 -16.79 -3.92 4.34
N TYR A 179 -16.80 -2.62 4.05
CA TYR A 179 -17.54 -2.06 2.93
C TYR A 179 -16.78 -0.91 2.26
N THR A 180 -17.03 -0.71 0.97
CA THR A 180 -16.42 0.36 0.19
C THR A 180 -17.27 1.62 0.20
N VAL A 181 -16.62 2.79 0.17
CA VAL A 181 -17.27 4.11 0.07
C VAL A 181 -16.55 4.95 -0.96
N GLN A 182 -17.26 5.31 -2.05
CA GLN A 182 -16.69 6.24 -3.02
C GLN A 182 -16.86 7.68 -2.56
N GLY A 183 -15.76 8.45 -2.59
CA GLY A 183 -15.80 9.86 -2.26
C GLY A 183 -14.44 10.53 -2.34
N ASP A 184 -14.44 11.83 -2.56
CA ASP A 184 -13.23 12.65 -2.50
C ASP A 184 -12.96 13.04 -1.03
N GLY A 185 -11.94 12.43 -0.43
CA GLY A 185 -11.69 12.53 1.01
C GLY A 185 -12.90 12.04 1.82
N PHE A 186 -13.39 12.84 2.74
CA PHE A 186 -14.52 12.49 3.59
C PHE A 186 -15.91 12.72 2.97
N ALA A 187 -15.98 13.19 1.72
CA ALA A 187 -17.25 13.58 1.09
C ALA A 187 -18.29 12.42 1.01
N GLY A 188 -17.83 11.17 0.90
CA GLY A 188 -18.69 9.98 0.90
C GLY A 188 -19.19 9.56 2.29
N LEU A 189 -18.78 10.23 3.38
CA LEU A 189 -18.96 9.81 4.77
C LEU A 189 -19.67 10.86 5.67
N PRO A 190 -20.73 11.55 5.21
CA PRO A 190 -21.31 12.65 5.96
C PRO A 190 -21.83 12.20 7.34
N GLY A 191 -21.34 12.88 8.40
CA GLY A 191 -21.77 12.63 9.78
C GLY A 191 -21.28 11.32 10.40
N GLN A 192 -20.50 10.53 9.69
CA GLN A 192 -19.89 9.32 10.25
C GLN A 192 -18.65 9.66 11.08
N ARG A 193 -18.46 8.90 12.17
CA ARG A 193 -17.31 9.05 13.07
C ARG A 193 -16.65 7.71 13.31
N PHE A 194 -15.31 7.75 13.42
CA PHE A 194 -14.44 6.59 13.53
C PHE A 194 -13.53 6.69 14.75
N ASP A 195 -13.22 5.54 15.34
CA ASP A 195 -12.26 5.45 16.45
C ASP A 195 -10.82 5.43 15.94
N LEU A 196 -10.63 4.94 14.71
CA LEU A 196 -9.36 4.92 14.02
C LEU A 196 -9.59 5.36 12.57
N ILE A 197 -8.86 6.39 12.15
CA ILE A 197 -8.73 6.76 10.74
C ILE A 197 -7.28 6.51 10.36
N VAL A 198 -7.06 5.65 9.39
CA VAL A 198 -5.76 5.38 8.79
C VAL A 198 -5.77 5.83 7.34
N SER A 199 -4.64 6.31 6.83
CA SER A 199 -4.50 6.64 5.41
C SER A 199 -3.06 6.55 4.96
N ASN A 200 -2.88 5.98 3.77
CA ASN A 200 -1.70 6.15 2.95
C ASN A 200 -2.12 6.90 1.68
N PRO A 201 -2.30 8.22 1.75
CA PRO A 201 -2.78 9.02 0.62
C PRO A 201 -1.66 9.22 -0.41
N PRO A 202 -1.96 9.68 -1.63
CA PRO A 202 -0.92 10.19 -2.51
C PRO A 202 -0.19 11.35 -1.82
N TYR A 203 1.14 11.27 -1.78
CA TYR A 203 2.00 12.26 -1.10
C TYR A 203 3.26 12.61 -1.87
N VAL A 204 3.44 12.08 -3.09
CA VAL A 204 4.63 12.35 -3.90
C VAL A 204 4.51 13.74 -4.50
N ASP A 205 5.50 14.61 -4.24
CA ASP A 205 5.58 15.92 -4.84
C ASP A 205 5.96 15.86 -6.34
N ALA A 206 5.86 16.98 -7.03
CA ALA A 206 6.08 17.03 -8.46
C ALA A 206 7.54 16.73 -8.88
N GLU A 207 8.53 17.03 -8.04
CA GLU A 207 9.95 16.81 -8.32
C GLU A 207 10.29 15.32 -8.14
N ASP A 208 9.91 14.73 -7.00
CA ASP A 208 10.10 13.31 -6.72
C ASP A 208 9.35 12.44 -7.76
N PHE A 209 8.14 12.84 -8.17
CA PHE A 209 7.36 12.10 -9.17
C PHE A 209 8.05 12.05 -10.54
N ALA A 210 8.72 13.15 -10.95
CA ALA A 210 9.45 13.20 -12.22
C ALA A 210 10.68 12.29 -12.25
N ASP A 211 11.30 12.04 -11.08
CA ASP A 211 12.53 11.26 -10.95
C ASP A 211 12.29 9.80 -10.57
N MET A 212 11.01 9.37 -10.46
CA MET A 212 10.68 7.98 -10.10
C MET A 212 11.20 6.95 -11.11
N PRO A 213 11.69 5.78 -10.64
CA PRO A 213 12.03 4.65 -11.48
C PRO A 213 10.89 4.24 -12.42
N ALA A 214 11.24 3.64 -13.57
CA ALA A 214 10.28 3.26 -14.60
C ALA A 214 9.19 2.30 -14.10
N GLU A 215 9.50 1.49 -13.10
CA GLU A 215 8.56 0.57 -12.46
C GLU A 215 7.32 1.29 -11.89
N TYR A 216 7.48 2.50 -11.34
CA TYR A 216 6.38 3.30 -10.78
C TYR A 216 5.44 3.87 -11.85
N GLN A 217 5.86 3.92 -13.12
CA GLN A 217 4.99 4.39 -14.21
C GLN A 217 3.84 3.42 -14.53
N HIS A 218 3.89 2.19 -14.01
CA HIS A 218 2.81 1.21 -14.09
C HIS A 218 1.76 1.39 -13.00
N GLU A 219 2.07 2.14 -11.95
CA GLU A 219 1.12 2.42 -10.87
C GLU A 219 0.22 3.62 -11.24
N PRO A 220 -1.02 3.68 -10.72
CA PRO A 220 -1.92 4.77 -11.03
C PRO A 220 -1.38 6.10 -10.49
N ALA A 221 -1.19 7.09 -11.36
CA ALA A 221 -0.67 8.40 -10.96
C ALA A 221 -1.52 9.07 -9.86
N LEU A 222 -2.83 8.79 -9.83
CA LEU A 222 -3.75 9.27 -8.78
C LEU A 222 -3.35 8.78 -7.38
N GLY A 223 -2.72 7.61 -7.28
CA GLY A 223 -2.26 7.04 -6.02
C GLY A 223 -0.88 7.54 -5.57
N LEU A 224 -0.16 8.27 -6.41
CA LEU A 224 1.21 8.71 -6.15
C LEU A 224 1.29 10.24 -5.98
N ALA A 225 0.92 11.00 -7.02
CA ALA A 225 1.14 12.44 -7.10
C ALA A 225 0.02 13.24 -6.41
N CYS A 226 0.38 14.26 -5.62
CA CYS A 226 -0.57 15.11 -4.92
C CYS A 226 -0.12 16.56 -4.78
N GLY A 227 -0.27 17.34 -5.86
CA GLY A 227 0.10 18.76 -5.88
C GLY A 227 1.61 19.00 -5.96
N ASP A 228 2.00 20.26 -5.80
CA ASP A 228 3.39 20.68 -5.93
C ASP A 228 4.28 20.18 -4.77
N ASP A 229 3.72 20.09 -3.57
CA ASP A 229 4.41 19.68 -2.33
C ASP A 229 3.92 18.34 -1.74
N GLY A 230 3.08 17.61 -2.49
CA GLY A 230 2.54 16.30 -2.06
C GLY A 230 1.45 16.39 -0.97
N LEU A 231 0.98 17.58 -0.59
CA LEU A 231 0.13 17.74 0.59
C LEU A 231 -1.33 18.15 0.33
N ASP A 232 -1.78 18.25 -0.90
CA ASP A 232 -3.13 18.77 -1.19
C ASP A 232 -4.23 18.00 -0.48
N LEU A 233 -4.16 16.67 -0.51
CA LEU A 233 -5.13 15.83 0.17
C LEU A 233 -4.91 15.82 1.70
N VAL A 234 -3.66 15.81 2.15
CA VAL A 234 -3.33 15.84 3.59
C VAL A 234 -3.86 17.12 4.26
N ARG A 235 -3.77 18.29 3.59
CA ARG A 235 -4.38 19.54 4.07
C ARG A 235 -5.88 19.38 4.32
N ARG A 236 -6.59 18.76 3.37
CA ARG A 236 -8.03 18.53 3.47
C ARG A 236 -8.36 17.53 4.55
N MET A 237 -7.60 16.44 4.64
CA MET A 237 -7.77 15.45 5.71
C MET A 237 -7.61 16.07 7.09
N LEU A 238 -6.58 16.86 7.33
CA LEU A 238 -6.37 17.56 8.60
C LEU A 238 -7.51 18.54 8.92
N ALA A 239 -8.02 19.27 7.94
CA ALA A 239 -9.10 20.24 8.12
C ALA A 239 -10.45 19.59 8.51
N GLU A 240 -10.69 18.34 8.08
CA GLU A 240 -11.95 17.63 8.23
C GLU A 240 -11.91 16.52 9.30
N ALA A 241 -10.74 15.98 9.63
CA ALA A 241 -10.58 14.82 10.51
C ALA A 241 -11.30 14.98 11.86
N ALA A 242 -11.30 16.18 12.47
CA ALA A 242 -11.98 16.44 13.74
C ALA A 242 -13.50 16.16 13.70
N ASP A 243 -14.13 16.33 12.52
CA ASP A 243 -15.56 16.10 12.34
C ASP A 243 -15.88 14.60 12.18
N HIS A 244 -14.87 13.81 11.80
CA HIS A 244 -14.99 12.39 11.52
C HIS A 244 -14.33 11.48 12.58
N LEU A 245 -13.74 12.03 13.63
CA LEU A 245 -13.22 11.26 14.76
C LEU A 245 -14.21 11.22 15.91
N THR A 246 -14.28 10.08 16.61
CA THR A 246 -14.91 10.00 17.93
C THR A 246 -14.11 10.82 18.94
N GLU A 247 -14.60 10.97 20.19
CA GLU A 247 -13.90 11.78 21.20
C GLU A 247 -12.48 11.28 21.50
N GLN A 248 -12.28 9.96 21.46
CA GLN A 248 -11.02 9.28 21.76
C GLN A 248 -10.36 8.71 20.50
N GLY A 249 -10.87 9.03 19.33
CA GLY A 249 -10.33 8.54 18.07
C GLY A 249 -8.96 9.11 17.77
N ILE A 250 -8.24 8.42 16.87
CA ILE A 250 -6.92 8.82 16.37
C ILE A 250 -6.90 8.85 14.85
N LEU A 251 -6.11 9.77 14.31
CA LEU A 251 -5.76 9.88 12.90
C LEU A 251 -4.31 9.43 12.70
N ILE A 252 -4.06 8.53 11.76
CA ILE A 252 -2.72 8.11 11.36
C ILE A 252 -2.60 8.29 9.85
N VAL A 253 -1.58 9.03 9.43
CA VAL A 253 -1.36 9.34 8.01
C VAL A 253 0.09 9.16 7.63
N GLU A 254 0.32 8.43 6.55
CA GLU A 254 1.62 8.32 5.90
C GLU A 254 1.78 9.48 4.91
N VAL A 255 2.92 10.15 4.95
CA VAL A 255 3.31 11.24 4.05
C VAL A 255 4.74 11.06 3.52
N GLY A 256 5.42 9.99 3.90
CA GLY A 256 6.76 9.64 3.42
C GLY A 256 7.74 10.83 3.42
N ASN A 257 8.39 11.10 2.29
CA ASN A 257 9.35 12.21 2.14
C ASN A 257 8.71 13.60 2.35
N SER A 258 7.39 13.74 2.17
CA SER A 258 6.70 15.02 2.38
C SER A 258 6.54 15.40 3.86
N GLN A 259 7.11 14.61 4.80
CA GLN A 259 7.17 14.98 6.23
C GLN A 259 7.72 16.39 6.42
N VAL A 260 8.82 16.74 5.76
CA VAL A 260 9.46 18.06 5.88
C VAL A 260 8.53 19.20 5.47
N HIS A 261 7.64 18.95 4.51
CA HIS A 261 6.65 19.93 4.06
C HIS A 261 5.51 20.07 5.08
N VAL A 262 5.08 18.97 5.73
CA VAL A 262 4.10 19.00 6.83
C VAL A 262 4.61 19.83 7.99
N GLU A 263 5.85 19.57 8.44
CA GLU A 263 6.49 20.30 9.55
C GLU A 263 6.66 21.79 9.24
N ALA A 264 7.05 22.11 8.01
CA ALA A 264 7.18 23.50 7.57
C ALA A 264 5.82 24.22 7.46
N LEU A 265 4.78 23.48 7.03
CA LEU A 265 3.44 24.03 6.87
C LEU A 265 2.72 24.23 8.21
N TYR A 266 2.95 23.36 9.20
CA TYR A 266 2.26 23.37 10.49
C TYR A 266 3.21 23.37 11.70
N PRO A 267 4.14 24.36 11.82
CA PRO A 267 5.12 24.39 12.91
C PRO A 267 4.50 24.57 14.30
N GLU A 268 3.20 24.93 14.37
CA GLU A 268 2.47 25.13 15.61
C GLU A 268 1.81 23.81 16.12
N VAL A 269 1.84 22.75 15.30
CA VAL A 269 1.19 21.47 15.61
C VAL A 269 2.23 20.47 16.09
N ASP A 270 2.01 19.88 17.25
CA ASP A 270 2.86 18.83 17.81
C ASP A 270 2.41 17.47 17.24
N PHE A 271 2.89 17.14 16.03
CA PHE A 271 2.67 15.84 15.41
C PHE A 271 3.48 14.77 16.13
N THR A 272 2.87 13.62 16.44
CA THR A 272 3.61 12.45 16.90
C THR A 272 4.11 11.68 15.68
N TRP A 273 5.37 11.83 15.32
CA TRP A 273 6.02 11.07 14.28
C TRP A 273 6.40 9.67 14.80
N LEU A 274 6.11 8.65 14.01
CA LEU A 274 6.27 7.25 14.40
C LEU A 274 7.51 6.66 13.75
N ASP A 275 8.28 5.89 14.53
CA ASP A 275 9.45 5.15 14.08
C ASP A 275 9.08 3.68 13.82
N PHE A 276 9.74 3.04 12.86
CA PHE A 276 9.46 1.67 12.42
C PHE A 276 10.73 0.81 12.42
N GLU A 277 10.60 -0.43 12.87
CA GLU A 277 11.73 -1.38 12.94
C GLU A 277 12.06 -1.98 11.56
N ARG A 278 11.06 -2.18 10.70
CA ARG A 278 11.20 -2.78 9.37
C ARG A 278 11.48 -1.76 8.27
N GLY A 279 11.70 -0.50 8.66
CA GLY A 279 11.91 0.61 7.73
C GLY A 279 10.61 1.33 7.37
N GLY A 280 10.78 2.43 6.64
CA GLY A 280 9.71 3.42 6.38
C GLY A 280 9.83 4.60 7.33
N HIS A 281 9.21 5.72 6.96
CA HIS A 281 9.21 6.97 7.72
C HIS A 281 8.06 7.86 7.26
N GLY A 282 7.91 9.01 7.91
CA GLY A 282 6.91 10.00 7.52
C GLY A 282 5.48 9.52 7.79
N VAL A 283 5.26 8.84 8.91
CA VAL A 283 3.92 8.54 9.41
C VAL A 283 3.69 9.33 10.68
N PHE A 284 2.63 10.13 10.70
CA PHE A 284 2.24 10.87 11.89
C PHE A 284 0.94 10.38 12.49
N LEU A 285 0.80 10.64 13.78
CA LEU A 285 -0.41 10.43 14.56
C LEU A 285 -0.88 11.74 15.18
N LEU A 286 -2.19 11.97 15.14
CA LEU A 286 -2.88 13.00 15.91
C LEU A 286 -4.08 12.39 16.65
N ALA A 287 -4.22 12.71 17.93
CA ALA A 287 -5.45 12.40 18.66
C ALA A 287 -6.59 13.34 18.23
N ALA A 288 -7.83 12.89 18.39
CA ALA A 288 -9.01 13.70 18.07
C ALA A 288 -9.05 15.05 18.82
N ALA A 289 -8.47 15.12 20.03
CA ALA A 289 -8.33 16.36 20.77
C ALA A 289 -7.42 17.37 20.05
N GLN A 290 -6.26 16.92 19.53
CA GLN A 290 -5.35 17.75 18.77
C GLN A 290 -5.96 18.18 17.43
N CYS A 291 -6.67 17.26 16.74
CA CYS A 291 -7.39 17.61 15.51
C CYS A 291 -8.42 18.71 15.74
N ARG A 292 -9.17 18.67 16.85
CA ARG A 292 -10.14 19.73 17.22
C ARG A 292 -9.47 21.04 17.61
N GLU A 293 -8.40 20.98 18.39
CA GLU A 293 -7.63 22.16 18.82
C GLU A 293 -7.10 22.96 17.62
N HIS A 294 -6.55 22.27 16.63
CA HIS A 294 -5.92 22.89 15.46
C HIS A 294 -6.84 23.00 14.23
N GLN A 295 -8.12 22.61 14.32
CA GLN A 295 -9.02 22.58 13.15
C GLN A 295 -9.14 23.93 12.44
N ALA A 296 -9.22 25.03 13.17
CA ALA A 296 -9.29 26.35 12.58
C ALA A 296 -8.00 26.72 11.81
N LEU A 297 -6.83 26.30 12.33
CA LEU A 297 -5.55 26.46 11.67
C LEU A 297 -5.51 25.64 10.38
N PHE A 298 -5.86 24.35 10.43
CA PHE A 298 -5.90 23.46 9.29
C PHE A 298 -6.80 24.01 8.18
N ARG A 299 -8.01 24.45 8.53
CA ARG A 299 -8.94 25.08 7.56
C ARG A 299 -8.40 26.35 6.93
N SER A 300 -7.64 27.16 7.69
CA SER A 300 -7.05 28.40 7.16
C SER A 300 -5.95 28.20 6.13
N ARG A 301 -5.40 26.98 6.05
CA ARG A 301 -4.30 26.59 5.14
C ARG A 301 -4.76 25.70 3.99
N LEU A 302 -6.07 25.55 3.80
CA LEU A 302 -6.62 24.95 2.58
C LEU A 302 -6.28 25.83 1.39
N LEU A 303 -5.85 25.20 0.29
CA LEU A 303 -5.67 25.89 -0.98
C LEU A 303 -7.05 26.25 -1.58
N PRO A 304 -7.15 27.38 -2.30
CA PRO A 304 -8.40 27.86 -2.88
C PRO A 304 -8.93 26.97 -4.00
#